data_86675811282b549f46c68c4f8b240777
#
_entry.id   86675811282b549f46c68c4f8b240777
#
_cell.length_a   1.000
_cell.length_b   1.000
_cell.length_c   1.000
_cell.angle_alpha   90.00
_cell.angle_beta   90.00
_cell.angle_gamma   90.00
#
_symmetry.space_group_name_H-M   'P 1'
#
loop_
_entity.id
_entity.type
_entity.pdbx_description
1 polymer ?
#
loop_
_entity_poly.entity_id
_entity_poly.type
_entity_poly.pdbx_seq_one_letter_code
_entity_poly.pdbx_strand_id
1 'polypeptide(L)'
;MRFLEAVKVALTAIAANRLRSALTILGVVIGVMSVVLLVAVGTGARDEVTEGIESLGSNLLIAVPGEPGPGQPPGRRSFTVEDVESLRRDLPPGAEVTTNLTGGERLRAEGEETGGTVVGVTPEYQAVTNVEVVRGDFFGESDLTASRRVIVLSAGAAENLFGERDPLAQQVTIAGLQFRVVGITGEAQAAAFGPQAAGSQVYIPVTTAQRLFNTQQLDTLLVTAPDRDRLDAVASETERILTTGPGVDREVSIVTQDEILGVAGDILDTLTLVLAAIAGISLLVGGIGVSNIMLVSVTERTSEVGLRKALGARTRDITRQFLVEAVVLCGFGGVVGIGLGVGLAALAEAVTPLPAVVTTWSVATAFGVSVAVGVIFGVYPARRAGRLEPVVALRSE
;
A
#
# COMPACT_ATOMS: atom_id res chain seq x y z
N MET A 1 41.26 -6.59 22.92
CA MET A 1 41.33 -6.19 21.49
C MET A 1 40.46 -4.97 21.27
N ARG A 2 40.99 -3.95 20.62
CA ARG A 2 40.19 -2.75 20.25
C ARG A 2 39.21 -3.19 19.13
N PHE A 3 37.98 -2.67 19.15
CA PHE A 3 36.92 -2.95 18.16
C PHE A 3 37.41 -2.80 16.70
N LEU A 4 38.25 -1.80 16.44
CA LEU A 4 38.90 -1.56 15.15
C LEU A 4 39.82 -2.69 14.66
N GLU A 5 40.48 -3.41 15.57
CA GLU A 5 41.31 -4.56 15.21
C GLU A 5 40.46 -5.77 14.82
N ALA A 6 39.31 -5.97 15.50
CA ALA A 6 38.38 -7.02 15.16
C ALA A 6 37.76 -6.80 13.77
N VAL A 7 37.41 -5.55 13.44
CA VAL A 7 36.91 -5.19 12.12
C VAL A 7 37.96 -5.43 11.02
N LYS A 8 39.22 -5.05 11.26
CA LYS A 8 40.32 -5.28 10.31
C LYS A 8 40.56 -6.76 10.05
N VAL A 9 40.51 -7.60 11.10
CA VAL A 9 40.66 -9.05 11.00
C VAL A 9 39.46 -9.64 10.22
N ALA A 10 38.22 -9.16 10.47
CA ALA A 10 37.05 -9.61 9.73
C ALA A 10 37.15 -9.31 8.24
N LEU A 11 37.59 -8.10 7.86
CA LEU A 11 37.77 -7.71 6.47
C LEU A 11 38.84 -8.53 5.75
N THR A 12 39.96 -8.84 6.43
CA THR A 12 41.01 -9.72 5.87
C THR A 12 40.54 -11.15 5.70
N ALA A 13 39.72 -11.67 6.60
CA ALA A 13 39.13 -13.00 6.50
C ALA A 13 38.18 -13.14 5.30
N ILE A 14 37.36 -12.08 5.04
CA ILE A 14 36.46 -11.99 3.87
C ILE A 14 37.31 -12.04 2.57
N ALA A 15 38.47 -11.37 2.54
CA ALA A 15 39.33 -11.32 1.36
C ALA A 15 40.05 -12.65 1.05
N ALA A 16 40.25 -13.51 2.04
CA ALA A 16 40.98 -14.80 1.89
C ALA A 16 40.13 -15.85 1.13
N ASN A 17 38.79 -15.87 1.29
CA ASN A 17 37.90 -16.85 0.65
C ASN A 17 36.74 -16.15 -0.08
N ARG A 18 37.07 -15.35 -1.12
CA ARG A 18 36.18 -14.41 -1.78
C ARG A 18 34.85 -15.00 -2.27
N LEU A 19 34.87 -16.18 -2.92
CA LEU A 19 33.68 -16.78 -3.50
C LEU A 19 32.67 -17.24 -2.44
N ARG A 20 33.18 -17.85 -1.35
CA ARG A 20 32.35 -18.36 -0.26
C ARG A 20 31.75 -17.23 0.57
N SER A 21 32.59 -16.24 0.90
CA SER A 21 32.16 -15.03 1.62
C SER A 21 31.12 -14.22 0.80
N ALA A 22 31.33 -14.07 -0.52
CA ALA A 22 30.40 -13.40 -1.39
C ALA A 22 29.02 -14.07 -1.45
N LEU A 23 28.98 -15.41 -1.59
CA LEU A 23 27.71 -16.16 -1.60
C LEU A 23 26.93 -16.04 -0.30
N THR A 24 27.62 -15.99 0.83
CA THR A 24 26.97 -15.89 2.14
C THR A 24 26.50 -14.46 2.43
N ILE A 25 27.38 -13.48 2.13
CA ILE A 25 26.99 -12.06 2.25
C ILE A 25 25.81 -11.77 1.33
N LEU A 26 25.77 -12.37 0.12
CA LEU A 26 24.66 -12.24 -0.81
C LEU A 26 23.32 -12.68 -0.20
N GLY A 27 23.29 -13.80 0.55
CA GLY A 27 22.09 -14.24 1.24
C GLY A 27 21.59 -13.22 2.29
N VAL A 28 22.51 -12.65 3.07
CA VAL A 28 22.17 -11.59 4.04
C VAL A 28 21.73 -10.31 3.32
N VAL A 29 22.44 -9.92 2.26
CA VAL A 29 22.11 -8.73 1.44
C VAL A 29 20.71 -8.85 0.86
N ILE A 30 20.38 -9.98 0.22
CA ILE A 30 19.03 -10.21 -0.35
C ILE A 30 17.98 -10.17 0.75
N GLY A 31 18.23 -10.83 1.89
CA GLY A 31 17.28 -10.85 2.99
C GLY A 31 17.01 -9.45 3.57
N VAL A 32 18.08 -8.67 3.81
CA VAL A 32 17.96 -7.30 4.33
C VAL A 32 17.33 -6.36 3.31
N MET A 33 17.74 -6.47 2.04
CA MET A 33 17.12 -5.73 0.93
C MET A 33 15.61 -5.99 0.84
N SER A 34 15.20 -7.25 0.96
CA SER A 34 13.79 -7.64 0.95
C SER A 34 13.02 -7.03 2.13
N VAL A 35 13.63 -6.95 3.32
CA VAL A 35 13.02 -6.29 4.49
C VAL A 35 12.84 -4.79 4.23
N VAL A 36 13.84 -4.11 3.66
CA VAL A 36 13.74 -2.67 3.35
C VAL A 36 12.63 -2.41 2.34
N LEU A 37 12.59 -3.18 1.23
CA LEU A 37 11.58 -3.05 0.20
C LEU A 37 10.17 -3.32 0.73
N LEU A 38 10.03 -4.39 1.54
CA LEU A 38 8.76 -4.74 2.14
C LEU A 38 8.19 -3.59 2.99
N VAL A 39 9.03 -3.05 3.90
CA VAL A 39 8.60 -1.96 4.78
C VAL A 39 8.35 -0.69 3.98
N ALA A 40 9.18 -0.38 2.97
CA ALA A 40 9.02 0.82 2.14
C ALA A 40 7.72 0.77 1.32
N VAL A 41 7.44 -0.34 0.64
CA VAL A 41 6.21 -0.51 -0.15
C VAL A 41 4.98 -0.60 0.76
N GLY A 42 5.07 -1.32 1.88
CA GLY A 42 3.96 -1.43 2.83
C GLY A 42 3.60 -0.09 3.47
N THR A 43 4.59 0.75 3.81
CA THR A 43 4.35 2.09 4.35
C THR A 43 3.76 3.00 3.26
N GLY A 44 4.36 3.02 2.06
CA GLY A 44 3.88 3.85 0.96
C GLY A 44 2.44 3.50 0.55
N ALA A 45 2.11 2.21 0.43
CA ALA A 45 0.75 1.77 0.13
C ALA A 45 -0.25 2.17 1.24
N ARG A 46 0.16 2.12 2.51
CA ARG A 46 -0.68 2.56 3.63
C ARG A 46 -0.92 4.06 3.60
N ASP A 47 0.13 4.85 3.35
CA ASP A 47 0.04 6.31 3.26
C ASP A 47 -0.86 6.72 2.10
N GLU A 48 -0.71 6.11 0.90
CA GLU A 48 -1.54 6.39 -0.27
C GLU A 48 -3.02 6.05 -0.04
N VAL A 49 -3.32 4.89 0.56
CA VAL A 49 -4.70 4.52 0.91
C VAL A 49 -5.29 5.49 1.92
N THR A 50 -4.51 5.87 2.94
CA THR A 50 -4.97 6.81 3.98
C THR A 50 -5.24 8.18 3.38
N GLU A 51 -4.31 8.73 2.59
CA GLU A 51 -4.45 10.03 1.92
C GLU A 51 -5.63 10.02 0.93
N GLY A 52 -5.80 8.94 0.16
CA GLY A 52 -6.93 8.76 -0.75
C GLY A 52 -8.28 8.78 -0.02
N ILE A 53 -8.38 8.11 1.12
CA ILE A 53 -9.61 8.06 1.90
C ILE A 53 -9.85 9.38 2.65
N GLU A 54 -8.82 9.98 3.26
CA GLU A 54 -8.93 11.27 3.96
C GLU A 54 -9.33 12.41 3.01
N SER A 55 -8.93 12.34 1.75
CA SER A 55 -9.28 13.33 0.74
C SER A 55 -10.78 13.37 0.41
N LEU A 56 -11.52 12.28 0.65
CA LEU A 56 -12.97 12.23 0.49
C LEU A 56 -13.75 13.00 1.58
N GLY A 57 -13.07 13.49 2.60
CA GLY A 57 -13.67 14.17 3.75
C GLY A 57 -13.92 13.24 4.94
N SER A 58 -13.57 13.70 6.14
CA SER A 58 -13.56 12.90 7.37
C SER A 58 -14.94 12.49 7.91
N ASN A 59 -16.02 12.97 7.31
CA ASN A 59 -17.39 12.80 7.80
C ASN A 59 -18.28 12.05 6.81
N LEU A 60 -17.66 11.27 5.88
CA LEU A 60 -18.36 10.55 4.84
C LEU A 60 -18.83 9.17 5.32
N LEU A 61 -20.08 8.88 5.04
CA LEU A 61 -20.74 7.59 5.21
C LEU A 61 -21.12 7.04 3.85
N ILE A 62 -20.88 5.76 3.62
CA ILE A 62 -21.23 5.08 2.38
C ILE A 62 -22.29 4.02 2.70
N ALA A 63 -23.50 4.23 2.22
CA ALA A 63 -24.54 3.22 2.29
C ALA A 63 -24.44 2.27 1.09
N VAL A 64 -24.26 0.99 1.35
CA VAL A 64 -24.18 -0.06 0.33
C VAL A 64 -25.30 -1.08 0.55
N PRO A 65 -25.88 -1.68 -0.53
CA PRO A 65 -26.87 -2.70 -0.39
C PRO A 65 -26.26 -4.04 0.04
N GLY A 66 -26.85 -4.70 1.04
CA GLY A 66 -26.42 -5.98 1.60
C GLY A 66 -25.29 -5.85 2.62
N GLU A 67 -24.78 -6.98 3.12
CA GLU A 67 -23.58 -7.00 3.96
C GLU A 67 -22.32 -7.03 3.10
N PRO A 68 -21.37 -6.07 3.27
CA PRO A 68 -20.09 -6.14 2.64
C PRO A 68 -19.27 -7.28 3.26
N GLY A 69 -19.03 -8.34 2.50
CA GLY A 69 -18.21 -9.48 2.94
C GLY A 69 -17.09 -9.79 1.95
N PRO A 70 -15.92 -10.28 2.42
CA PRO A 70 -14.85 -10.72 1.54
C PRO A 70 -15.34 -11.85 0.61
N GLY A 71 -15.34 -11.57 -0.71
CA GLY A 71 -15.74 -12.56 -1.73
C GLY A 71 -17.23 -12.61 -2.05
N GLN A 72 -18.07 -11.78 -1.44
CA GLN A 72 -19.45 -11.60 -1.89
C GLN A 72 -19.47 -10.58 -3.04
N PRO A 73 -20.19 -10.88 -4.14
CA PRO A 73 -20.43 -9.86 -5.15
C PRO A 73 -21.22 -8.71 -4.49
N PRO A 74 -20.94 -7.45 -4.88
CA PRO A 74 -21.73 -6.33 -4.39
C PRO A 74 -23.21 -6.66 -4.57
N GLY A 75 -24.01 -6.40 -3.53
CA GLY A 75 -25.44 -6.65 -3.53
C GLY A 75 -26.08 -6.08 -4.79
N ARG A 76 -27.19 -6.67 -5.22
CA ARG A 76 -27.92 -6.12 -6.37
C ARG A 76 -28.22 -4.65 -6.07
N ARG A 77 -27.96 -3.76 -7.05
CA ARG A 77 -28.41 -2.37 -7.00
C ARG A 77 -29.81 -2.32 -6.42
N SER A 78 -30.01 -1.64 -5.32
CA SER A 78 -31.31 -1.65 -4.64
C SER A 78 -31.79 -0.27 -4.21
N PHE A 79 -30.93 0.74 -4.28
CA PHE A 79 -31.30 2.13 -3.98
C PHE A 79 -32.00 2.79 -5.15
N THR A 80 -32.86 3.74 -4.85
CA THR A 80 -33.63 4.54 -5.81
C THR A 80 -33.44 6.02 -5.54
N VAL A 81 -33.88 6.87 -6.47
CA VAL A 81 -33.86 8.31 -6.27
C VAL A 81 -34.79 8.73 -5.11
N GLU A 82 -35.88 7.97 -4.85
CA GLU A 82 -36.78 8.20 -3.72
C GLU A 82 -36.07 7.97 -2.37
N ASP A 83 -35.11 7.08 -2.30
CA ASP A 83 -34.29 6.90 -1.10
C ASP A 83 -33.42 8.13 -0.82
N VAL A 84 -32.83 8.70 -1.87
CA VAL A 84 -32.06 9.96 -1.77
C VAL A 84 -32.93 11.09 -1.24
N GLU A 85 -34.16 11.23 -1.79
CA GLU A 85 -35.10 12.27 -1.36
C GLU A 85 -35.59 12.06 0.08
N SER A 86 -35.78 10.79 0.50
CA SER A 86 -36.16 10.45 1.86
C SER A 86 -35.03 10.81 2.85
N LEU A 87 -33.79 10.46 2.52
CA LEU A 87 -32.64 10.84 3.32
C LEU A 87 -32.49 12.37 3.44
N ARG A 88 -32.63 13.11 2.32
CA ARG A 88 -32.56 14.58 2.34
C ARG A 88 -33.63 15.23 3.24
N ARG A 89 -34.79 14.60 3.34
CA ARG A 89 -35.90 15.12 4.14
C ARG A 89 -35.74 14.84 5.62
N ASP A 90 -35.30 13.62 5.95
CA ASP A 90 -35.41 13.05 7.30
C ASP A 90 -34.08 13.10 8.06
N LEU A 91 -32.94 13.33 7.40
CA LEU A 91 -31.64 13.49 8.07
C LEU A 91 -31.52 14.85 8.78
N PRO A 92 -30.65 14.94 9.80
CA PRO A 92 -30.38 16.18 10.51
C PRO A 92 -29.92 17.31 9.59
N PRO A 93 -30.25 18.58 9.92
CA PRO A 93 -29.77 19.72 9.16
C PRO A 93 -28.24 19.78 9.10
N GLY A 94 -27.71 20.00 7.89
CA GLY A 94 -26.27 20.03 7.60
C GLY A 94 -25.71 18.69 7.14
N ALA A 95 -26.48 17.60 7.13
CA ALA A 95 -26.14 16.40 6.42
C ALA A 95 -26.43 16.58 4.92
N GLU A 96 -25.48 16.22 4.06
CA GLU A 96 -25.65 16.23 2.61
C GLU A 96 -25.71 14.80 2.09
N VAL A 97 -26.51 14.60 1.05
CA VAL A 97 -26.74 13.27 0.46
C VAL A 97 -26.53 13.34 -1.03
N THR A 98 -25.71 12.45 -1.53
CA THR A 98 -25.55 12.22 -2.96
C THR A 98 -25.58 10.72 -3.27
N THR A 99 -25.53 10.39 -4.53
CA THR A 99 -25.52 9.00 -4.99
C THR A 99 -24.53 8.82 -6.10
N ASN A 100 -24.12 7.57 -6.32
CA ASN A 100 -23.43 7.20 -7.53
C ASN A 100 -24.09 6.01 -8.23
N LEU A 101 -23.95 6.02 -9.55
CA LEU A 101 -24.29 4.92 -10.44
C LEU A 101 -23.13 4.73 -11.40
N THR A 102 -22.40 3.65 -11.25
CA THR A 102 -21.13 3.45 -11.94
C THR A 102 -21.25 2.41 -13.05
N GLY A 103 -20.61 2.68 -14.18
CA GLY A 103 -20.49 1.73 -15.29
C GLY A 103 -19.21 1.95 -16.09
N GLY A 104 -18.61 0.84 -16.53
CA GLY A 104 -17.45 0.88 -17.43
C GLY A 104 -17.95 1.06 -18.87
N GLU A 105 -17.45 2.10 -19.56
CA GLU A 105 -17.82 2.41 -20.92
C GLU A 105 -16.60 2.84 -21.76
N ARG A 106 -16.77 2.80 -23.07
CA ARG A 106 -15.79 3.37 -24.00
C ARG A 106 -16.12 4.83 -24.27
N LEU A 107 -15.13 5.66 -24.01
CA LEU A 107 -15.18 7.10 -24.25
C LEU A 107 -14.50 7.38 -25.59
N ARG A 108 -15.13 8.12 -26.46
CA ARG A 108 -14.57 8.48 -27.77
C ARG A 108 -14.70 9.96 -28.00
N ALA A 109 -13.61 10.61 -28.39
CA ALA A 109 -13.58 12.02 -28.80
C ALA A 109 -12.56 12.21 -29.91
N GLU A 110 -12.91 12.97 -30.95
CA GLU A 110 -12.02 13.40 -32.05
C GLU A 110 -11.17 12.29 -32.72
N GLY A 111 -11.62 11.04 -32.67
CA GLY A 111 -10.91 9.88 -33.24
C GLY A 111 -10.10 9.07 -32.22
N GLU A 112 -9.88 9.62 -31.03
CA GLU A 112 -9.28 8.89 -29.90
C GLU A 112 -10.35 8.11 -29.14
N GLU A 113 -9.96 6.95 -28.61
CA GLU A 113 -10.84 6.06 -27.84
C GLU A 113 -10.09 5.56 -26.61
N THR A 114 -10.71 5.70 -25.44
CA THR A 114 -10.19 5.19 -24.17
C THR A 114 -11.27 4.44 -23.40
N GLY A 115 -10.90 3.43 -22.63
CA GLY A 115 -11.79 2.85 -21.63
C GLY A 115 -11.89 3.79 -20.43
N GLY A 116 -13.11 4.00 -19.92
CA GLY A 116 -13.29 4.86 -18.76
C GLY A 116 -14.45 4.40 -17.88
N THR A 117 -14.45 4.93 -16.67
CA THR A 117 -15.52 4.73 -15.68
C THR A 117 -16.47 5.92 -15.75
N VAL A 118 -17.71 5.67 -16.14
CA VAL A 118 -18.78 6.66 -16.12
C VAL A 118 -19.49 6.61 -14.77
N VAL A 119 -19.52 7.73 -14.08
CA VAL A 119 -20.15 7.87 -12.77
C VAL A 119 -21.33 8.83 -12.89
N GLY A 120 -22.53 8.30 -12.73
CA GLY A 120 -23.76 9.09 -12.67
C GLY A 120 -23.96 9.61 -11.24
N VAL A 121 -23.99 10.93 -11.05
CA VAL A 121 -24.02 11.55 -9.73
C VAL A 121 -25.04 12.70 -9.69
N THR A 122 -25.35 13.17 -8.47
CA THR A 122 -26.13 14.41 -8.28
C THR A 122 -25.17 15.61 -8.13
N PRO A 123 -25.65 16.86 -8.28
CA PRO A 123 -24.79 18.04 -8.17
C PRO A 123 -24.05 18.17 -6.83
N GLU A 124 -24.63 17.67 -5.74
CA GLU A 124 -24.04 17.69 -4.40
C GLU A 124 -22.81 16.81 -4.28
N TYR A 125 -22.61 15.90 -5.24
CA TYR A 125 -21.45 15.01 -5.25
C TYR A 125 -20.13 15.77 -5.11
N GLN A 126 -20.03 16.93 -5.77
CA GLN A 126 -18.84 17.78 -5.69
C GLN A 126 -18.53 18.19 -4.23
N ALA A 127 -19.55 18.62 -3.49
CA ALA A 127 -19.39 19.04 -2.09
C ALA A 127 -19.16 17.84 -1.16
N VAL A 128 -19.92 16.75 -1.35
CA VAL A 128 -19.87 15.55 -0.52
C VAL A 128 -18.52 14.82 -0.64
N THR A 129 -17.93 14.77 -1.84
CA THR A 129 -16.69 14.06 -2.11
C THR A 129 -15.48 14.98 -2.27
N ASN A 130 -15.66 16.27 -2.02
CA ASN A 130 -14.60 17.29 -2.13
C ASN A 130 -13.88 17.30 -3.49
N VAL A 131 -14.58 16.95 -4.57
CA VAL A 131 -14.03 16.97 -5.92
C VAL A 131 -13.87 18.42 -6.41
N GLU A 132 -12.64 18.83 -6.67
CA GLU A 132 -12.34 20.16 -7.18
C GLU A 132 -12.47 20.22 -8.69
N VAL A 133 -13.26 21.19 -9.19
CA VAL A 133 -13.32 21.52 -10.63
C VAL A 133 -12.22 22.54 -10.93
N VAL A 134 -11.22 22.13 -11.70
CA VAL A 134 -10.06 22.95 -12.06
C VAL A 134 -10.38 23.91 -13.22
N ARG A 135 -11.24 23.48 -14.13
CA ARG A 135 -11.65 24.29 -15.32
C ARG A 135 -13.10 24.05 -15.66
N GLY A 136 -13.80 25.11 -16.01
CA GLY A 136 -15.24 25.07 -16.28
C GLY A 136 -16.08 24.98 -15.02
N ASP A 137 -17.25 24.35 -15.10
CA ASP A 137 -18.19 24.22 -13.98
C ASP A 137 -18.66 22.76 -13.85
N PHE A 138 -19.09 22.38 -12.65
CA PHE A 138 -19.86 21.14 -12.47
C PHE A 138 -21.29 21.35 -12.96
N PHE A 139 -21.99 20.28 -13.36
CA PHE A 139 -23.38 20.40 -13.76
C PHE A 139 -24.29 20.69 -12.56
N GLY A 140 -25.38 21.40 -12.81
CA GLY A 140 -26.31 21.82 -11.76
C GLY A 140 -27.63 21.05 -11.78
N GLU A 141 -28.52 21.41 -10.85
CA GLU A 141 -29.85 20.80 -10.69
C GLU A 141 -30.71 20.90 -11.96
N SER A 142 -30.55 21.96 -12.75
CA SER A 142 -31.25 22.12 -14.04
C SER A 142 -30.83 21.07 -15.08
N ASP A 143 -29.57 20.61 -15.03
CA ASP A 143 -29.03 19.56 -15.92
C ASP A 143 -29.51 18.18 -15.47
N LEU A 144 -29.57 17.97 -14.14
CA LEU A 144 -30.13 16.77 -13.54
C LEU A 144 -31.59 16.57 -13.89
N THR A 145 -32.44 17.57 -13.64
CA THR A 145 -33.90 17.53 -13.88
C THR A 145 -34.22 17.35 -15.36
N ALA A 146 -33.50 18.07 -16.24
CA ALA A 146 -33.69 17.96 -17.69
C ALA A 146 -33.00 16.73 -18.30
N SER A 147 -32.28 15.93 -17.51
CA SER A 147 -31.44 14.82 -17.98
C SER A 147 -30.56 15.25 -19.16
N ARG A 148 -29.87 16.38 -19.03
CA ARG A 148 -28.99 16.90 -20.08
C ARG A 148 -27.77 16.03 -20.27
N ARG A 149 -27.33 15.91 -21.51
CA ARG A 149 -26.11 15.18 -21.86
C ARG A 149 -24.88 16.07 -21.69
N VAL A 150 -24.57 16.39 -20.46
CA VAL A 150 -23.37 17.12 -20.05
C VAL A 150 -22.42 16.17 -19.33
N ILE A 151 -21.12 16.41 -19.43
CA ILE A 151 -20.07 15.57 -18.85
C ILE A 151 -18.98 16.44 -18.24
N VAL A 152 -18.50 16.02 -17.09
CA VAL A 152 -17.30 16.55 -16.45
C VAL A 152 -16.23 15.45 -16.52
N LEU A 153 -15.06 15.79 -17.03
CA LEU A 153 -13.95 14.86 -17.22
C LEU A 153 -12.96 14.94 -16.04
N SER A 154 -12.38 13.83 -15.63
CA SER A 154 -11.16 13.88 -14.83
C SER A 154 -9.99 14.40 -15.68
N ALA A 155 -8.92 14.90 -15.03
CA ALA A 155 -7.70 15.33 -15.72
C ALA A 155 -7.15 14.22 -16.63
N GLY A 156 -7.07 12.97 -16.13
CA GLY A 156 -6.61 11.83 -16.92
C GLY A 156 -7.52 11.48 -18.10
N ALA A 157 -8.85 11.61 -17.96
CA ALA A 157 -9.77 11.42 -19.07
C ALA A 157 -9.63 12.52 -20.13
N ALA A 158 -9.42 13.75 -19.69
CA ALA A 158 -9.21 14.89 -20.59
C ALA A 158 -7.91 14.73 -21.39
N GLU A 159 -6.82 14.33 -20.73
CA GLU A 159 -5.53 14.08 -21.37
C GLU A 159 -5.60 12.93 -22.38
N ASN A 160 -6.21 11.79 -21.99
CA ASN A 160 -6.32 10.62 -22.85
C ASN A 160 -7.18 10.84 -24.10
N LEU A 161 -8.21 11.72 -24.03
CA LEU A 161 -9.14 11.96 -25.14
C LEU A 161 -8.74 13.16 -26.01
N PHE A 162 -8.12 14.18 -25.43
CA PHE A 162 -7.87 15.44 -26.11
C PHE A 162 -6.38 15.83 -26.17
N GLY A 163 -5.49 15.18 -25.38
CA GLY A 163 -4.10 15.56 -25.27
C GLY A 163 -3.95 17.02 -24.81
N GLU A 164 -3.22 17.83 -25.56
CA GLU A 164 -3.01 19.25 -25.25
C GLU A 164 -4.16 20.18 -25.69
N ARG A 165 -5.19 19.66 -26.36
CA ARG A 165 -6.32 20.46 -26.84
C ARG A 165 -7.30 20.77 -25.72
N ASP A 166 -7.98 21.91 -25.83
CA ASP A 166 -9.01 22.31 -24.84
C ASP A 166 -10.26 21.42 -24.96
N PRO A 167 -10.60 20.62 -23.92
CA PRO A 167 -11.78 19.76 -23.94
C PRO A 167 -13.09 20.52 -23.70
N LEU A 168 -13.07 21.74 -23.15
CA LEU A 168 -14.28 22.48 -22.81
C LEU A 168 -15.15 22.75 -24.03
N ALA A 169 -16.46 22.58 -23.88
CA ALA A 169 -17.48 22.67 -24.92
C ALA A 169 -17.37 21.65 -26.07
N GLN A 170 -16.35 20.78 -26.07
CA GLN A 170 -16.23 19.67 -27.03
C GLN A 170 -17.21 18.54 -26.71
N GLN A 171 -17.30 17.57 -27.63
CA GLN A 171 -18.20 16.45 -27.51
C GLN A 171 -17.45 15.14 -27.25
N VAL A 172 -17.92 14.37 -26.28
CA VAL A 172 -17.49 13.01 -25.99
C VAL A 172 -18.65 12.07 -26.27
N THR A 173 -18.38 11.00 -27.00
CA THR A 173 -19.36 9.96 -27.31
C THR A 173 -19.20 8.78 -26.34
N ILE A 174 -20.28 8.40 -25.67
CA ILE A 174 -20.39 7.27 -24.75
C ILE A 174 -21.56 6.41 -25.21
N ALA A 175 -21.33 5.13 -25.47
CA ALA A 175 -22.35 4.19 -25.94
C ALA A 175 -23.20 4.77 -27.13
N GLY A 176 -22.57 5.52 -28.03
CA GLY A 176 -23.23 6.14 -29.18
C GLY A 176 -23.98 7.44 -28.88
N LEU A 177 -24.02 7.91 -27.65
CA LEU A 177 -24.63 9.18 -27.25
C LEU A 177 -23.56 10.26 -27.10
N GLN A 178 -23.86 11.46 -27.59
CA GLN A 178 -22.96 12.61 -27.49
C GLN A 178 -23.22 13.41 -26.22
N PHE A 179 -22.14 13.71 -25.48
CA PHE A 179 -22.13 14.51 -24.27
C PHE A 179 -21.26 15.75 -24.47
N ARG A 180 -21.71 16.90 -24.00
CA ARG A 180 -20.94 18.14 -24.06
C ARG A 180 -20.10 18.27 -22.79
N VAL A 181 -18.80 18.48 -22.94
CA VAL A 181 -17.89 18.75 -21.82
C VAL A 181 -18.16 20.13 -21.23
N VAL A 182 -18.48 20.18 -19.93
CA VAL A 182 -18.78 21.41 -19.18
C VAL A 182 -17.72 21.74 -18.14
N GLY A 183 -16.95 20.77 -17.69
CA GLY A 183 -15.90 20.97 -16.70
C GLY A 183 -14.83 19.88 -16.73
N ILE A 184 -13.75 20.17 -16.04
CA ILE A 184 -12.62 19.27 -15.85
C ILE A 184 -12.26 19.30 -14.36
N THR A 185 -12.23 18.13 -13.71
CA THR A 185 -11.77 18.00 -12.32
C THR A 185 -10.25 17.84 -12.29
N GLY A 186 -9.64 18.09 -11.13
CA GLY A 186 -8.27 17.72 -10.84
C GLY A 186 -8.03 16.21 -11.04
N GLU A 187 -6.85 15.73 -10.73
CA GLU A 187 -6.58 14.29 -10.71
C GLU A 187 -7.61 13.65 -9.78
N ALA A 188 -8.37 12.70 -10.34
CA ALA A 188 -9.42 12.07 -9.57
C ALA A 188 -8.79 11.43 -8.32
N GLN A 189 -9.35 11.73 -7.16
CA GLN A 189 -9.05 11.04 -5.89
C GLN A 189 -9.54 9.58 -5.95
N ALA A 190 -9.23 8.96 -7.06
CA ALA A 190 -9.72 7.65 -7.49
C ALA A 190 -9.14 6.50 -6.66
N ALA A 191 -8.13 6.77 -5.85
CA ALA A 191 -7.49 5.76 -5.00
C ALA A 191 -8.49 5.15 -3.98
N ALA A 192 -9.49 5.90 -3.54
CA ALA A 192 -10.51 5.40 -2.62
C ALA A 192 -11.47 4.37 -3.26
N PHE A 193 -11.60 4.37 -4.60
CA PHE A 193 -12.49 3.48 -5.35
C PHE A 193 -11.73 2.41 -6.15
N GLY A 194 -10.41 2.28 -5.94
CA GLY A 194 -9.54 1.28 -6.54
C GLY A 194 -8.69 1.80 -7.71
N PRO A 195 -7.55 1.14 -7.99
CA PRO A 195 -6.56 1.60 -8.98
C PRO A 195 -7.07 1.64 -10.43
N GLN A 196 -8.20 1.00 -10.72
CA GLN A 196 -8.83 1.05 -12.05
C GLN A 196 -9.62 2.34 -12.29
N ALA A 197 -9.97 3.08 -11.24
CA ALA A 197 -10.65 4.37 -11.33
C ALA A 197 -9.69 5.54 -11.63
N ALA A 198 -8.38 5.36 -11.44
CA ALA A 198 -7.39 6.42 -11.53
C ALA A 198 -7.11 6.98 -12.94
N GLY A 199 -7.55 6.29 -14.02
CA GLY A 199 -7.11 6.67 -15.37
C GLY A 199 -8.08 7.57 -16.15
N SER A 200 -9.34 7.24 -16.21
CA SER A 200 -10.31 7.94 -17.07
C SER A 200 -11.70 7.92 -16.46
N GLN A 201 -11.89 8.70 -15.38
CA GLN A 201 -13.19 8.85 -14.75
C GLN A 201 -13.95 10.03 -15.35
N VAL A 202 -15.26 9.87 -15.54
CA VAL A 202 -16.12 10.94 -16.05
C VAL A 202 -17.43 10.99 -15.27
N TYR A 203 -17.93 12.18 -15.04
CA TYR A 203 -19.14 12.42 -14.25
C TYR A 203 -20.26 12.92 -15.16
N ILE A 204 -21.43 12.33 -15.02
CA ILE A 204 -22.67 12.75 -15.72
C ILE A 204 -23.84 12.84 -14.74
N PRO A 205 -24.92 13.59 -15.04
CA PRO A 205 -26.11 13.58 -14.21
C PRO A 205 -26.65 12.15 -14.03
N VAL A 206 -27.00 11.76 -12.80
CA VAL A 206 -27.47 10.40 -12.50
C VAL A 206 -28.70 10.01 -13.31
N THR A 207 -29.60 10.96 -13.59
CA THR A 207 -30.78 10.74 -14.44
C THR A 207 -30.39 10.39 -15.89
N THR A 208 -29.29 10.92 -16.37
CA THR A 208 -28.72 10.58 -17.68
C THR A 208 -28.01 9.23 -17.64
N ALA A 209 -27.28 8.92 -16.55
CA ALA A 209 -26.65 7.63 -16.34
C ALA A 209 -27.67 6.50 -16.24
N GLN A 210 -28.81 6.71 -15.55
CA GLN A 210 -29.90 5.73 -15.50
C GLN A 210 -30.44 5.38 -16.89
N ARG A 211 -30.57 6.37 -17.77
CA ARG A 211 -30.96 6.12 -19.18
C ARG A 211 -29.86 5.43 -19.97
N LEU A 212 -28.60 5.80 -19.75
CA LEU A 212 -27.45 5.20 -20.43
C LEU A 212 -27.33 3.70 -20.07
N PHE A 213 -27.44 3.36 -18.80
CA PHE A 213 -27.31 2.00 -18.28
C PHE A 213 -28.63 1.22 -18.24
N ASN A 214 -29.72 1.84 -18.68
CA ASN A 214 -31.07 1.26 -18.66
C ASN A 214 -31.47 0.68 -17.30
N THR A 215 -31.24 1.43 -16.24
CA THR A 215 -31.56 1.06 -14.85
C THR A 215 -32.18 2.23 -14.10
N GLN A 216 -33.07 1.95 -13.14
CA GLN A 216 -33.59 2.93 -12.20
C GLN A 216 -32.89 2.85 -10.84
N GLN A 217 -32.06 1.83 -10.65
CA GLN A 217 -31.40 1.55 -9.39
C GLN A 217 -30.03 2.24 -9.34
N LEU A 218 -29.61 2.59 -8.13
CA LEU A 218 -28.37 3.24 -7.80
C LEU A 218 -27.44 2.22 -7.10
N ASP A 219 -26.14 2.44 -7.19
CA ASP A 219 -25.15 1.52 -6.62
C ASP A 219 -24.95 1.79 -5.12
N THR A 220 -24.69 3.04 -4.77
CA THR A 220 -24.41 3.47 -3.39
C THR A 220 -25.00 4.84 -3.12
N LEU A 221 -25.26 5.11 -1.84
CA LEU A 221 -25.59 6.45 -1.37
C LEU A 221 -24.44 6.96 -0.51
N LEU A 222 -24.09 8.21 -0.72
CA LEU A 222 -23.04 8.89 0.02
C LEU A 222 -23.70 9.94 0.90
N VAL A 223 -23.42 9.91 2.18
CA VAL A 223 -23.99 10.84 3.17
C VAL A 223 -22.84 11.49 3.94
N THR A 224 -22.83 12.80 4.06
CA THR A 224 -21.91 13.51 4.96
C THR A 224 -22.61 13.90 6.25
N ALA A 225 -21.94 13.66 7.37
CA ALA A 225 -22.37 14.21 8.65
C ALA A 225 -21.91 15.67 8.79
N PRO A 226 -22.66 16.54 9.51
CA PRO A 226 -22.27 17.93 9.75
C PRO A 226 -20.93 18.08 10.50
N ASP A 227 -20.68 17.15 11.40
CA ASP A 227 -19.45 17.04 12.17
C ASP A 227 -19.16 15.57 12.54
N ARG A 228 -17.90 15.29 12.94
CA ARG A 228 -17.45 13.93 13.26
C ARG A 228 -18.17 13.35 14.50
N ASP A 229 -18.56 14.20 15.44
CA ASP A 229 -19.24 13.74 16.67
C ASP A 229 -20.65 13.22 16.39
N ARG A 230 -21.24 13.57 15.26
CA ARG A 230 -22.58 13.13 14.82
C ARG A 230 -22.54 11.97 13.83
N LEU A 231 -21.37 11.51 13.44
CA LEU A 231 -21.21 10.46 12.43
C LEU A 231 -22.06 9.23 12.77
N ASP A 232 -21.92 8.69 13.99
CA ASP A 232 -22.63 7.49 14.44
C ASP A 232 -24.17 7.70 14.48
N ALA A 233 -24.60 8.89 14.88
CA ALA A 233 -26.01 9.23 14.90
C ALA A 233 -26.59 9.33 13.48
N VAL A 234 -25.86 9.94 12.55
CA VAL A 234 -26.26 10.05 11.14
C VAL A 234 -26.22 8.66 10.48
N ALA A 235 -25.23 7.82 10.81
CA ALA A 235 -25.14 6.45 10.30
C ALA A 235 -26.37 5.63 10.72
N SER A 236 -26.69 5.62 12.02
CA SER A 236 -27.85 4.89 12.56
C SER A 236 -29.17 5.38 11.98
N GLU A 237 -29.32 6.70 11.78
CA GLU A 237 -30.50 7.28 11.20
C GLU A 237 -30.62 6.99 9.70
N THR A 238 -29.51 6.99 8.97
CA THR A 238 -29.44 6.59 7.55
C THR A 238 -29.86 5.14 7.37
N GLU A 239 -29.32 4.24 8.19
CA GLU A 239 -29.71 2.83 8.18
C GLU A 239 -31.22 2.66 8.49
N ARG A 240 -31.71 3.32 9.53
CA ARG A 240 -33.12 3.29 9.90
C ARG A 240 -34.04 3.76 8.75
N ILE A 241 -33.72 4.87 8.09
CA ILE A 241 -34.52 5.40 6.98
C ILE A 241 -34.52 4.42 5.80
N LEU A 242 -33.35 3.85 5.48
CA LEU A 242 -33.19 2.95 4.34
C LEU A 242 -33.77 1.55 4.56
N THR A 243 -33.89 1.10 5.82
CA THR A 243 -34.41 -0.24 6.16
C THR A 243 -35.88 -0.23 6.61
N THR A 244 -36.43 0.96 6.95
CA THR A 244 -37.80 1.09 7.47
C THR A 244 -38.72 1.68 6.42
N GLY A 245 -39.63 0.89 5.85
CA GLY A 245 -40.65 1.36 4.92
C GLY A 245 -41.57 0.26 4.45
N PRO A 246 -42.78 0.56 3.96
CA PRO A 246 -43.68 -0.43 3.41
C PRO A 246 -43.09 -1.09 2.17
N GLY A 247 -42.77 -2.37 2.22
CA GLY A 247 -42.20 -3.13 1.11
C GLY A 247 -40.68 -3.07 1.00
N VAL A 248 -40.01 -2.49 1.98
CA VAL A 248 -38.54 -2.47 2.08
C VAL A 248 -38.09 -3.70 2.87
N ASP A 249 -37.69 -4.74 2.15
CA ASP A 249 -37.05 -5.94 2.71
C ASP A 249 -35.63 -5.99 2.09
N ARG A 250 -34.79 -5.08 2.56
CA ARG A 250 -33.39 -5.00 2.10
C ARG A 250 -32.45 -4.80 3.29
N GLU A 251 -31.35 -5.51 3.25
CA GLU A 251 -30.21 -5.26 4.12
C GLU A 251 -29.41 -4.09 3.55
N VAL A 252 -29.02 -3.17 4.41
CA VAL A 252 -28.20 -2.02 4.08
C VAL A 252 -27.08 -1.97 5.10
N SER A 253 -25.87 -1.85 4.62
CA SER A 253 -24.71 -1.59 5.47
C SER A 253 -24.25 -0.15 5.30
N ILE A 254 -24.01 0.50 6.41
CA ILE A 254 -23.40 1.82 6.43
C ILE A 254 -21.91 1.62 6.74
N VAL A 255 -21.08 1.94 5.79
CA VAL A 255 -19.62 1.82 5.92
C VAL A 255 -19.05 3.19 6.23
N THR A 256 -18.34 3.30 7.32
CA THR A 256 -17.63 4.51 7.70
C THR A 256 -16.23 4.54 7.10
N GLN A 257 -15.64 5.73 7.03
CA GLN A 257 -14.26 5.89 6.60
C GLN A 257 -13.28 5.10 7.49
N ASP A 258 -13.51 5.12 8.81
CA ASP A 258 -12.67 4.40 9.76
C ASP A 258 -12.73 2.87 9.54
N GLU A 259 -13.88 2.33 9.16
CA GLU A 259 -14.03 0.91 8.79
C GLU A 259 -13.29 0.56 7.50
N ILE A 260 -13.34 1.42 6.49
CA ILE A 260 -12.60 1.20 5.24
C ILE A 260 -11.10 1.20 5.51
N LEU A 261 -10.61 2.17 6.30
CA LEU A 261 -9.20 2.23 6.74
C LEU A 261 -8.81 0.99 7.54
N GLY A 262 -9.70 0.51 8.41
CA GLY A 262 -9.50 -0.72 9.19
C GLY A 262 -9.32 -1.94 8.29
N VAL A 263 -10.25 -2.18 7.37
CA VAL A 263 -10.18 -3.31 6.42
C VAL A 263 -8.96 -3.22 5.52
N ALA A 264 -8.66 -2.03 4.99
CA ALA A 264 -7.45 -1.82 4.18
C ALA A 264 -6.18 -2.09 5.00
N GLY A 265 -6.14 -1.63 6.25
CA GLY A 265 -5.06 -1.90 7.20
C GLY A 265 -4.85 -3.40 7.43
N ASP A 266 -5.91 -4.15 7.70
CA ASP A 266 -5.87 -5.60 7.94
C ASP A 266 -5.34 -6.37 6.71
N ILE A 267 -5.73 -5.97 5.51
CA ILE A 267 -5.23 -6.54 4.26
C ILE A 267 -3.73 -6.27 4.12
N LEU A 268 -3.30 -5.02 4.32
CA LEU A 268 -1.89 -4.64 4.24
C LEU A 268 -1.04 -5.33 5.31
N ASP A 269 -1.55 -5.49 6.52
CA ASP A 269 -0.89 -6.22 7.60
C ASP A 269 -0.73 -7.71 7.27
N THR A 270 -1.76 -8.33 6.70
CA THR A 270 -1.71 -9.72 6.23
C THR A 270 -0.68 -9.91 5.13
N LEU A 271 -0.66 -9.02 4.12
CA LEU A 271 0.33 -9.05 3.05
C LEU A 271 1.75 -8.83 3.60
N THR A 272 1.91 -7.88 4.53
CA THR A 272 3.18 -7.61 5.20
C THR A 272 3.69 -8.83 5.96
N LEU A 273 2.80 -9.55 6.66
CA LEU A 273 3.15 -10.78 7.39
C LEU A 273 3.65 -11.88 6.43
N VAL A 274 2.94 -12.09 5.31
CA VAL A 274 3.35 -13.11 4.31
C VAL A 274 4.71 -12.77 3.72
N LEU A 275 4.92 -11.52 3.32
CA LEU A 275 6.18 -11.07 2.76
C LEU A 275 7.31 -11.09 3.79
N ALA A 276 7.03 -10.75 5.06
CA ALA A 276 7.98 -10.87 6.17
C ALA A 276 8.41 -12.32 6.42
N ALA A 277 7.48 -13.27 6.27
CA ALA A 277 7.81 -14.69 6.36
C ALA A 277 8.79 -15.13 5.23
N ILE A 278 8.56 -14.67 4.00
CA ILE A 278 9.46 -14.93 2.85
C ILE A 278 10.84 -14.31 3.08
N ALA A 279 10.91 -13.06 3.53
CA ALA A 279 12.15 -12.39 3.89
C ALA A 279 12.87 -13.12 5.04
N GLY A 280 12.11 -13.59 6.03
CA GLY A 280 12.61 -14.40 7.15
C GLY A 280 13.26 -15.71 6.69
N ILE A 281 12.66 -16.43 5.74
CA ILE A 281 13.23 -17.63 5.13
C ILE A 281 14.55 -17.30 4.43
N SER A 282 14.60 -16.21 3.67
CA SER A 282 15.82 -15.75 3.00
C SER A 282 16.93 -15.42 3.99
N LEU A 283 16.60 -14.76 5.10
CA LEU A 283 17.53 -14.46 6.19
C LEU A 283 18.00 -15.73 6.92
N LEU A 284 17.14 -16.73 7.11
CA LEU A 284 17.51 -18.03 7.68
C LEU A 284 18.56 -18.73 6.80
N VAL A 285 18.34 -18.78 5.49
CA VAL A 285 19.29 -19.36 4.53
C VAL A 285 20.62 -18.62 4.57
N GLY A 286 20.59 -17.28 4.54
CA GLY A 286 21.78 -16.44 4.69
C GLY A 286 22.49 -16.67 6.01
N GLY A 287 21.76 -16.76 7.12
CA GLY A 287 22.30 -17.04 8.46
C GLY A 287 22.96 -18.42 8.59
N ILE A 288 22.35 -19.46 8.01
CA ILE A 288 22.99 -20.80 7.92
C ILE A 288 24.29 -20.70 7.14
N GLY A 289 24.32 -19.94 6.05
CA GLY A 289 25.54 -19.67 5.30
C GLY A 289 26.62 -19.01 6.16
N VAL A 290 26.28 -17.99 6.95
CA VAL A 290 27.17 -17.32 7.91
C VAL A 290 27.72 -18.33 8.92
N SER A 291 26.86 -19.16 9.52
CA SER A 291 27.27 -20.18 10.48
C SER A 291 28.25 -21.17 9.85
N ASN A 292 28.01 -21.65 8.63
CA ASN A 292 28.87 -22.57 7.92
C ASN A 292 30.27 -21.96 7.64
N ILE A 293 30.33 -20.71 7.18
CA ILE A 293 31.59 -20.01 6.96
C ILE A 293 32.36 -19.86 8.27
N MET A 294 31.67 -19.44 9.32
CA MET A 294 32.29 -19.29 10.63
C MET A 294 32.84 -20.60 11.16
N LEU A 295 32.14 -21.74 10.95
CA LEU A 295 32.65 -23.08 11.33
C LEU A 295 33.93 -23.44 10.58
N VAL A 296 33.98 -23.18 9.28
CA VAL A 296 35.19 -23.40 8.47
C VAL A 296 36.33 -22.48 8.92
N SER A 297 36.03 -21.19 9.16
CA SER A 297 37.02 -20.23 9.67
C SER A 297 37.62 -20.67 11.03
N VAL A 298 36.79 -21.24 11.90
CA VAL A 298 37.27 -21.83 13.19
C VAL A 298 38.19 -23.01 12.95
N THR A 299 37.91 -23.91 12.01
CA THR A 299 38.76 -25.06 11.71
C THR A 299 40.07 -24.62 11.03
N GLU A 300 40.06 -23.69 10.11
CA GLU A 300 41.25 -23.13 9.46
C GLU A 300 42.17 -22.39 10.45
N ARG A 301 41.64 -21.85 11.53
CA ARG A 301 42.38 -21.08 12.55
C ARG A 301 42.55 -21.85 13.89
N THR A 302 42.41 -23.17 13.86
CA THR A 302 42.47 -24.00 15.09
C THR A 302 43.78 -23.82 15.84
N SER A 303 44.92 -23.82 15.16
CA SER A 303 46.25 -23.64 15.76
C SER A 303 46.43 -22.23 16.37
N GLU A 304 45.92 -21.20 15.70
CA GLU A 304 45.94 -19.81 16.21
C GLU A 304 45.13 -19.67 17.50
N VAL A 305 43.93 -20.29 17.55
CA VAL A 305 43.08 -20.32 18.74
C VAL A 305 43.76 -21.09 19.87
N GLY A 306 44.41 -22.23 19.54
CA GLY A 306 45.18 -23.02 20.48
C GLY A 306 46.32 -22.23 21.12
N LEU A 307 47.10 -21.50 20.30
CA LEU A 307 48.20 -20.65 20.76
C LEU A 307 47.72 -19.54 21.69
N ARG A 308 46.62 -18.82 21.34
CA ARG A 308 46.03 -17.81 22.20
C ARG A 308 45.60 -18.35 23.57
N LYS A 309 45.02 -19.55 23.58
CA LYS A 309 44.62 -20.21 24.82
C LYS A 309 45.80 -20.67 25.64
N ALA A 310 46.86 -21.18 25.01
CA ALA A 310 48.12 -21.53 25.68
C ALA A 310 48.77 -20.30 26.33
N LEU A 311 48.62 -19.12 25.74
CA LEU A 311 49.05 -17.81 26.30
C LEU A 311 48.11 -17.22 27.34
N GLY A 312 47.04 -17.92 27.73
CA GLY A 312 46.15 -17.54 28.81
C GLY A 312 44.82 -16.86 28.40
N ALA A 313 44.46 -16.86 27.11
CA ALA A 313 43.15 -16.33 26.68
C ALA A 313 41.99 -17.18 27.24
N ARG A 314 41.01 -16.54 27.80
CA ARG A 314 39.81 -17.20 28.35
C ARG A 314 38.87 -17.62 27.21
N THR A 315 38.10 -18.69 27.45
CA THR A 315 37.06 -19.17 26.52
C THR A 315 36.10 -18.02 26.06
N ARG A 316 35.77 -17.12 27.00
CA ARG A 316 34.92 -15.96 26.72
C ARG A 316 35.53 -14.97 25.72
N ASP A 317 36.83 -14.81 25.75
CA ASP A 317 37.54 -13.86 24.88
C ASP A 317 37.51 -14.34 23.42
N ILE A 318 37.77 -15.64 23.23
CA ILE A 318 37.68 -16.29 21.92
C ILE A 318 36.24 -16.26 21.39
N THR A 319 35.27 -16.66 22.24
CA THR A 319 33.87 -16.64 21.83
C THR A 319 33.40 -15.22 21.43
N ARG A 320 33.79 -14.21 22.20
CA ARG A 320 33.45 -12.81 21.90
C ARG A 320 34.10 -12.34 20.61
N GLN A 321 35.34 -12.75 20.33
CA GLN A 321 36.03 -12.38 19.11
C GLN A 321 35.30 -12.93 17.87
N PHE A 322 35.00 -14.23 17.83
CA PHE A 322 34.29 -14.84 16.69
C PHE A 322 32.84 -14.34 16.54
N LEU A 323 32.18 -14.03 17.67
CA LEU A 323 30.84 -13.41 17.62
C LEU A 323 30.88 -12.03 17.01
N VAL A 324 31.83 -11.18 17.38
CA VAL A 324 32.02 -9.86 16.79
C VAL A 324 32.31 -9.99 15.30
N GLU A 325 33.11 -10.97 14.89
CA GLU A 325 33.42 -11.24 13.48
C GLU A 325 32.16 -11.59 12.68
N ALA A 326 31.26 -12.42 13.21
CA ALA A 326 29.97 -12.75 12.60
C ALA A 326 29.05 -11.53 12.50
N VAL A 327 28.96 -10.72 13.56
CA VAL A 327 28.15 -9.50 13.58
C VAL A 327 28.67 -8.45 12.60
N VAL A 328 29.99 -8.28 12.48
CA VAL A 328 30.59 -7.36 11.51
C VAL A 328 30.30 -7.82 10.07
N LEU A 329 30.41 -9.13 9.80
CA LEU A 329 30.11 -9.71 8.49
C LEU A 329 28.65 -9.46 8.08
N CYS A 330 27.70 -9.75 9.00
CA CYS A 330 26.28 -9.51 8.77
C CYS A 330 25.97 -8.01 8.71
N GLY A 331 26.58 -7.19 9.55
CA GLY A 331 26.43 -5.73 9.53
C GLY A 331 26.88 -5.11 8.21
N PHE A 332 28.00 -5.60 7.65
CA PHE A 332 28.45 -5.18 6.32
C PHE A 332 27.46 -5.58 5.22
N GLY A 333 27.00 -6.86 5.23
CA GLY A 333 25.95 -7.33 4.35
C GLY A 333 24.65 -6.51 4.52
N GLY A 334 24.31 -6.15 5.76
CA GLY A 334 23.17 -5.29 6.09
C GLY A 334 23.27 -3.91 5.48
N VAL A 335 24.41 -3.24 5.61
CA VAL A 335 24.62 -1.90 5.02
C VAL A 335 24.51 -1.94 3.49
N VAL A 336 25.12 -2.95 2.85
CA VAL A 336 25.00 -3.14 1.39
C VAL A 336 23.54 -3.45 1.00
N GLY A 337 22.87 -4.35 1.76
CA GLY A 337 21.47 -4.69 1.54
C GLY A 337 20.51 -3.49 1.67
N ILE A 338 20.74 -2.65 2.69
CA ILE A 338 19.98 -1.40 2.87
C ILE A 338 20.23 -0.47 1.67
N GLY A 339 21.49 -0.25 1.27
CA GLY A 339 21.81 0.62 0.13
C GLY A 339 21.13 0.15 -1.16
N LEU A 340 21.16 -1.16 -1.44
CA LEU A 340 20.47 -1.73 -2.61
C LEU A 340 18.95 -1.66 -2.46
N GLY A 341 18.40 -1.90 -1.26
CA GLY A 341 16.97 -1.81 -0.99
C GLY A 341 16.42 -0.40 -1.21
N VAL A 342 17.11 0.61 -0.69
CA VAL A 342 16.76 2.03 -0.90
C VAL A 342 16.88 2.40 -2.38
N GLY A 343 17.94 1.96 -3.06
CA GLY A 343 18.13 2.22 -4.49
C GLY A 343 17.03 1.57 -5.35
N LEU A 344 16.61 0.34 -5.02
CA LEU A 344 15.52 -0.34 -5.72
C LEU A 344 14.15 0.26 -5.40
N ALA A 345 13.90 0.72 -4.17
CA ALA A 345 12.69 1.43 -3.80
C ALA A 345 12.54 2.73 -4.62
N ALA A 346 13.60 3.54 -4.69
CA ALA A 346 13.62 4.76 -5.50
C ALA A 346 13.46 4.47 -7.01
N LEU A 347 14.03 3.37 -7.50
CA LEU A 347 13.85 2.96 -8.89
C LEU A 347 12.40 2.50 -9.16
N ALA A 348 11.81 1.75 -8.23
CA ALA A 348 10.42 1.32 -8.34
C ALA A 348 9.47 2.51 -8.42
N GLU A 349 9.63 3.50 -7.56
CA GLU A 349 8.86 4.75 -7.58
C GLU A 349 9.02 5.53 -8.89
N ALA A 350 10.23 5.54 -9.48
CA ALA A 350 10.51 6.25 -10.74
C ALA A 350 9.93 5.55 -12.00
N VAL A 351 9.76 4.22 -11.97
CA VAL A 351 9.38 3.41 -13.15
C VAL A 351 7.95 2.88 -13.05
N THR A 352 7.42 2.76 -11.85
CA THR A 352 6.09 2.20 -11.59
C THR A 352 5.28 3.14 -10.69
N PRO A 353 3.94 3.13 -10.75
CA PRO A 353 3.09 3.90 -9.84
C PRO A 353 3.03 3.29 -8.43
N LEU A 354 4.04 2.52 -8.02
CA LEU A 354 4.08 1.92 -6.69
C LEU A 354 4.68 2.90 -5.68
N PRO A 355 3.93 3.33 -4.66
CA PRO A 355 4.45 4.19 -3.62
C PRO A 355 5.47 3.41 -2.77
N ALA A 356 6.69 3.89 -2.68
CA ALA A 356 7.75 3.25 -1.91
C ALA A 356 8.42 4.27 -0.98
N VAL A 357 7.86 4.44 0.21
CA VAL A 357 8.36 5.42 1.20
C VAL A 357 9.39 4.76 2.11
N VAL A 358 10.66 5.16 1.94
CA VAL A 358 11.75 4.70 2.81
C VAL A 358 11.82 5.58 4.06
N THR A 359 11.47 5.01 5.21
CA THR A 359 11.53 5.70 6.50
C THR A 359 12.81 5.40 7.25
N THR A 360 13.24 6.30 8.15
CA THR A 360 14.40 6.05 9.03
C THR A 360 14.18 4.81 9.92
N TRP A 361 12.93 4.51 10.27
CA TRP A 361 12.54 3.33 11.01
C TRP A 361 12.76 2.04 10.20
N SER A 362 12.45 2.03 8.90
CA SER A 362 12.69 0.86 8.03
C SER A 362 14.17 0.52 7.94
N VAL A 363 15.03 1.52 7.82
CA VAL A 363 16.49 1.37 7.81
C VAL A 363 16.99 0.84 9.16
N ALA A 364 16.51 1.40 10.28
CA ALA A 364 16.90 0.96 11.61
C ALA A 364 16.49 -0.50 11.89
N THR A 365 15.27 -0.87 11.50
CA THR A 365 14.75 -2.23 11.64
C THR A 365 15.55 -3.21 10.79
N ALA A 366 15.82 -2.91 9.54
CA ALA A 366 16.59 -3.75 8.64
C ALA A 366 18.02 -3.96 9.16
N PHE A 367 18.68 -2.92 9.67
CA PHE A 367 19.99 -3.02 10.29
C PHE A 367 19.95 -3.86 11.58
N GLY A 368 18.94 -3.64 12.42
CA GLY A 368 18.73 -4.43 13.65
C GLY A 368 18.56 -5.92 13.35
N VAL A 369 17.77 -6.26 12.33
CA VAL A 369 17.57 -7.64 11.88
C VAL A 369 18.90 -8.25 11.38
N SER A 370 19.68 -7.50 10.60
CA SER A 370 21.00 -7.95 10.12
C SER A 370 21.94 -8.30 11.28
N VAL A 371 22.02 -7.43 12.29
CA VAL A 371 22.82 -7.66 13.50
C VAL A 371 22.29 -8.88 14.28
N ALA A 372 20.96 -9.00 14.42
CA ALA A 372 20.35 -10.15 15.11
C ALA A 372 20.69 -11.48 14.43
N VAL A 373 20.65 -11.53 13.09
CA VAL A 373 21.10 -12.71 12.31
C VAL A 373 22.55 -13.03 12.59
N GLY A 374 23.44 -12.03 12.60
CA GLY A 374 24.86 -12.20 12.94
C GLY A 374 25.07 -12.79 14.35
N VAL A 375 24.29 -12.35 15.33
CA VAL A 375 24.34 -12.86 16.69
C VAL A 375 23.79 -14.29 16.76
N ILE A 376 22.59 -14.54 16.25
CA ILE A 376 21.89 -15.83 16.35
C ILE A 376 22.73 -16.93 15.69
N PHE A 377 23.17 -16.73 14.45
CA PHE A 377 23.92 -17.73 13.69
C PHE A 377 25.42 -17.76 14.01
N GLY A 378 25.98 -16.68 14.58
CA GLY A 378 27.37 -16.61 15.02
C GLY A 378 27.63 -17.23 16.38
N VAL A 379 26.61 -17.34 17.26
CA VAL A 379 26.80 -17.89 18.63
C VAL A 379 27.30 -19.32 18.64
N TYR A 380 26.74 -20.21 17.80
CA TYR A 380 27.13 -21.62 17.77
C TYR A 380 28.59 -21.79 17.35
N PRO A 381 29.09 -21.30 16.19
CA PRO A 381 30.49 -21.42 15.80
C PRO A 381 31.43 -20.71 16.78
N ALA A 382 31.08 -19.57 17.33
CA ALA A 382 31.88 -18.85 18.30
C ALA A 382 32.06 -19.62 19.60
N ARG A 383 31.02 -20.29 20.10
CA ARG A 383 31.10 -21.17 21.27
C ARG A 383 31.96 -22.39 20.99
N ARG A 384 31.88 -22.98 19.80
CA ARG A 384 32.72 -24.11 19.38
C ARG A 384 34.19 -23.72 19.36
N ALA A 385 34.54 -22.56 18.79
CA ALA A 385 35.90 -22.02 18.82
C ALA A 385 36.41 -21.82 20.27
N GLY A 386 35.58 -21.25 21.14
CA GLY A 386 35.93 -21.04 22.55
C GLY A 386 36.14 -22.32 23.35
N ARG A 387 35.58 -23.45 22.94
CA ARG A 387 35.72 -24.74 23.63
C ARG A 387 36.89 -25.62 23.14
N LEU A 388 37.63 -25.21 22.11
CA LEU A 388 38.79 -25.93 21.62
C LEU A 388 39.84 -26.10 22.73
N GLU A 389 40.35 -27.30 22.92
CA GLU A 389 41.43 -27.60 23.89
C GLU A 389 42.79 -27.18 23.29
N PRO A 390 43.65 -26.46 24.05
CA PRO A 390 44.91 -25.94 23.54
C PRO A 390 45.85 -27.07 23.02
N VAL A 391 45.89 -28.21 23.70
CA VAL A 391 46.75 -29.34 23.35
C VAL A 391 46.31 -30.00 22.04
N VAL A 392 44.99 -30.16 21.85
CA VAL A 392 44.44 -30.76 20.63
C VAL A 392 44.57 -29.77 19.45
N ALA A 393 44.35 -28.49 19.72
CA ALA A 393 44.45 -27.45 18.70
C ALA A 393 45.87 -27.21 18.16
N LEU A 394 46.90 -27.42 18.96
CA LEU A 394 48.31 -27.31 18.55
C LEU A 394 48.87 -28.58 17.89
N ARG A 395 48.15 -29.71 18.02
CA ARG A 395 48.58 -31.01 17.47
C ARG A 395 47.91 -31.32 16.10
N SER A 396 46.87 -30.53 15.73
CA SER A 396 46.22 -30.66 14.43
C SER A 396 47.03 -29.88 13.38
N GLU A 397 47.89 -30.58 12.63
CA GLU A 397 48.40 -30.10 11.34
C GLU A 397 47.42 -30.41 10.23
#